data_6417971dad8ac4e6ccd57218b460f280
#
_entry.id   6417971dad8ac4e6ccd57218b460f280
#
_cell.length_a   1.000
_cell.length_b   1.000
_cell.length_c   1.000
_cell.angle_alpha   90.00
_cell.angle_beta   90.00
_cell.angle_gamma   90.00
#
_symmetry.space_group_name_H-M   'P 1'
#
loop_
_entity.id
_entity.type
_entity.pdbx_description
1 polymer ?
#
loop_
_entity_poly.entity_id
_entity_poly.type
_entity_poly.pdbx_seq_one_letter_code
_entity_poly.pdbx_strand_id
1 'polypeptide(L)'
;SLTILSLPVLFNYKSKVAIIEKNFYKNFKLYLNSSGNISYKPFPKPHLLVENASLNLSNSKDIEDNNLLNVSNLKIFISLRDIFLRSFNNFISIEISNSNLEFKLSDLKEIRKHLYKSINNPIIFNNCKIFIKNNNEDVIIISPAKKINYKINTKTKIKNFTIDGEIFGLTFKSDWKRGYNNPEISTHNIDIYNPNIFINNTFKFKNSKNFIGQTKIEYMQDKMNYNIIFENNTISITSPTINKTNFNIDSNINLNPFYLNGELSIKNKKVEKIIDNILINLFLYDKNYLGNFNGILKIKFKDLNNKLIKSGEIDFIINEKKIKSQKAHFKLDKIGKINTEINYINDQGDIKFLSKNHLHIENYIEFAKVFQVSSKKIKKIKNLYFDLEKNIGSKNLLISNIKINNLKKKELQNQIFEVKNIQNLRSHIRQIIN
;
A
#
# COMPACT_ATOMS: atom_id res chain seq x y z
N SER A 1 -13.61 1.69 -46.79
CA SER A 1 -12.50 2.23 -47.55
C SER A 1 -11.65 3.15 -46.64
N LEU A 2 -10.36 2.90 -46.57
CA LEU A 2 -9.36 3.61 -45.79
C LEU A 2 -9.29 5.11 -46.10
N THR A 3 -9.53 5.48 -47.37
CA THR A 3 -9.51 6.87 -47.85
C THR A 3 -10.56 7.76 -47.19
N ILE A 4 -11.76 7.26 -46.93
CA ILE A 4 -12.83 8.03 -46.27
C ILE A 4 -12.45 8.27 -44.80
N LEU A 5 -11.85 7.30 -44.11
CA LEU A 5 -11.39 7.42 -42.72
C LEU A 5 -10.29 8.48 -42.55
N SER A 6 -9.49 8.73 -43.60
CA SER A 6 -8.37 9.68 -43.54
C SER A 6 -8.77 11.12 -43.89
N LEU A 7 -9.89 11.36 -44.57
CA LEU A 7 -10.33 12.70 -44.95
C LEU A 7 -10.38 13.71 -43.78
N PRO A 8 -10.83 13.34 -42.56
CA PRO A 8 -10.85 14.27 -41.46
C PRO A 8 -9.47 14.76 -40.98
N VAL A 9 -8.36 14.12 -41.39
CA VAL A 9 -7.00 14.60 -41.10
C VAL A 9 -6.76 16.01 -41.67
N LEU A 10 -7.43 16.33 -42.77
CA LEU A 10 -7.33 17.63 -43.45
C LEU A 10 -8.17 18.74 -42.79
N PHE A 11 -8.97 18.42 -41.77
CA PHE A 11 -9.83 19.42 -41.14
C PHE A 11 -9.04 20.32 -40.19
N ASN A 12 -9.40 21.60 -40.14
CA ASN A 12 -8.84 22.55 -39.21
C ASN A 12 -9.55 22.45 -37.85
N TYR A 13 -8.94 21.72 -36.91
CA TYR A 13 -9.47 21.55 -35.55
C TYR A 13 -9.19 22.75 -34.65
N LYS A 14 -8.19 23.59 -34.98
CA LYS A 14 -7.85 24.78 -34.17
C LYS A 14 -9.03 25.76 -34.10
N SER A 15 -9.78 25.92 -35.19
CA SER A 15 -10.98 26.76 -35.21
C SER A 15 -12.16 26.21 -34.42
N LYS A 16 -12.09 24.97 -33.93
CA LYS A 16 -13.15 24.25 -33.22
C LYS A 16 -12.82 23.96 -31.74
N VAL A 17 -11.67 24.41 -31.24
CA VAL A 17 -11.21 24.17 -29.87
C VAL A 17 -12.28 24.49 -28.83
N ALA A 18 -12.87 25.70 -28.88
CA ALA A 18 -13.87 26.11 -27.90
C ALA A 18 -15.15 25.23 -27.92
N ILE A 19 -15.52 24.70 -29.07
CA ILE A 19 -16.68 23.78 -29.23
C ILE A 19 -16.31 22.42 -28.64
N ILE A 20 -15.09 21.92 -28.89
CA ILE A 20 -14.59 20.65 -28.39
C ILE A 20 -14.50 20.70 -26.84
N GLU A 21 -13.93 21.75 -26.27
CA GLU A 21 -13.79 21.95 -24.82
C GLU A 21 -15.16 22.05 -24.13
N LYS A 22 -16.08 22.81 -24.68
CA LYS A 22 -17.47 22.93 -24.18
C LYS A 22 -18.19 21.59 -24.17
N ASN A 23 -18.07 20.81 -25.28
CA ASN A 23 -18.72 19.51 -25.38
C ASN A 23 -18.00 18.45 -24.57
N PHE A 24 -16.70 18.57 -24.39
CA PHE A 24 -15.94 17.73 -23.46
C PHE A 24 -16.48 17.86 -22.03
N TYR A 25 -16.66 19.09 -21.55
CA TYR A 25 -17.29 19.32 -20.24
C TYR A 25 -18.71 18.74 -20.18
N LYS A 26 -19.51 18.88 -21.22
CA LYS A 26 -20.87 18.32 -21.28
C LYS A 26 -20.86 16.80 -21.09
N ASN A 27 -19.90 16.09 -21.70
CA ASN A 27 -19.81 14.62 -21.71
C ASN A 27 -19.12 14.06 -20.46
N PHE A 28 -18.03 14.69 -20.01
CA PHE A 28 -17.17 14.16 -18.94
C PHE A 28 -17.21 14.97 -17.63
N LYS A 29 -17.87 16.13 -17.63
CA LYS A 29 -17.91 17.06 -16.49
C LYS A 29 -16.51 17.48 -16.02
N LEU A 30 -15.52 17.40 -16.87
CA LEU A 30 -14.15 17.86 -16.69
C LEU A 30 -13.92 19.04 -17.62
N TYR A 31 -13.26 20.06 -17.13
CA TYR A 31 -12.81 21.17 -17.97
C TYR A 31 -11.51 20.76 -18.67
N LEU A 32 -11.55 20.75 -19.98
CA LEU A 32 -10.38 20.54 -20.83
C LEU A 32 -9.80 21.91 -21.17
N ASN A 33 -8.52 22.10 -20.93
CA ASN A 33 -7.75 23.20 -21.48
C ASN A 33 -6.72 22.58 -22.44
N SER A 34 -6.96 22.72 -23.72
CA SER A 34 -6.09 22.23 -24.78
C SER A 34 -5.27 23.40 -25.28
N SER A 35 -3.99 23.42 -25.19
CA SER A 35 -3.12 24.46 -25.76
C SER A 35 -3.29 24.68 -27.29
N GLY A 36 -4.41 24.23 -27.87
CA GLY A 36 -4.77 24.34 -29.28
C GLY A 36 -4.19 23.23 -30.17
N ASN A 37 -3.44 22.29 -29.63
CA ASN A 37 -2.86 21.18 -30.40
C ASN A 37 -3.82 19.99 -30.46
N ILE A 38 -4.84 20.11 -31.33
CA ILE A 38 -5.81 19.05 -31.57
C ILE A 38 -5.63 18.52 -33.00
N SER A 39 -5.45 17.21 -33.10
CA SER A 39 -5.35 16.52 -34.40
C SER A 39 -6.25 15.29 -34.42
N TYR A 40 -6.70 14.91 -35.60
CA TYR A 40 -7.45 13.67 -35.79
C TYR A 40 -6.52 12.51 -36.15
N LYS A 41 -6.78 11.35 -35.53
CA LYS A 41 -6.09 10.09 -35.82
C LYS A 41 -7.12 9.01 -36.13
N PRO A 42 -7.04 8.37 -37.34
CA PRO A 42 -8.00 7.34 -37.75
C PRO A 42 -7.80 6.00 -37.04
N PHE A 43 -6.58 5.67 -36.61
CA PHE A 43 -6.22 4.36 -36.05
C PHE A 43 -5.78 4.45 -34.60
N PRO A 44 -5.94 3.35 -33.80
CA PRO A 44 -6.65 2.08 -34.12
C PRO A 44 -8.17 2.24 -34.18
N LYS A 45 -8.72 3.30 -33.64
CA LYS A 45 -10.13 3.74 -33.71
C LYS A 45 -10.13 5.25 -33.94
N PRO A 46 -11.11 5.82 -34.65
CA PRO A 46 -11.21 7.25 -34.87
C PRO A 46 -11.21 8.03 -33.56
N HIS A 47 -10.28 8.96 -33.39
CA HIS A 47 -10.16 9.79 -32.19
C HIS A 47 -9.52 11.14 -32.52
N LEU A 48 -9.81 12.13 -31.65
CA LEU A 48 -9.04 13.35 -31.57
C LEU A 48 -7.91 13.14 -30.58
N LEU A 49 -6.69 13.44 -30.98
CA LEU A 49 -5.52 13.50 -30.12
C LEU A 49 -5.31 14.95 -29.67
N VAL A 50 -5.29 15.17 -28.37
CA VAL A 50 -4.97 16.46 -27.75
C VAL A 50 -3.63 16.30 -27.04
N GLU A 51 -2.64 17.06 -27.47
CA GLU A 51 -1.30 17.05 -26.87
C GLU A 51 -1.17 18.16 -25.86
N ASN A 52 -0.48 17.87 -24.74
CA ASN A 52 -0.21 18.82 -23.65
C ASN A 52 -1.48 19.50 -23.13
N ALA A 53 -2.46 18.71 -22.73
CA ALA A 53 -3.72 19.18 -22.17
C ALA A 53 -3.68 19.24 -20.65
N SER A 54 -4.50 20.11 -20.05
CA SER A 54 -4.83 20.04 -18.63
C SER A 54 -6.32 19.75 -18.41
N LEU A 55 -6.63 18.96 -17.38
CA LEU A 55 -7.99 18.64 -16.97
C LEU A 55 -8.24 19.13 -15.56
N ASN A 56 -9.37 19.84 -15.38
CA ASN A 56 -9.75 20.45 -14.11
C ASN A 56 -11.17 20.08 -13.71
N LEU A 57 -11.46 20.08 -12.39
CA LEU A 57 -12.80 19.87 -11.86
C LEU A 57 -13.64 21.15 -11.81
N SER A 58 -13.01 22.30 -11.75
CA SER A 58 -13.63 23.63 -11.67
C SER A 58 -13.17 24.53 -12.81
N ASN A 59 -14.00 25.53 -13.18
CA ASN A 59 -13.71 26.49 -14.23
C ASN A 59 -12.95 27.74 -13.69
N SER A 60 -12.32 27.66 -12.54
CA SER A 60 -11.61 28.81 -11.98
C SER A 60 -10.34 29.08 -12.81
N LYS A 61 -10.40 30.14 -13.63
CA LYS A 61 -9.24 30.66 -14.35
C LYS A 61 -8.19 31.28 -13.41
N ASP A 62 -8.57 31.52 -12.15
CA ASP A 62 -7.79 32.31 -11.19
C ASP A 62 -6.90 31.49 -10.27
N ILE A 63 -6.84 30.16 -10.44
CA ILE A 63 -6.04 29.30 -9.57
C ILE A 63 -5.13 28.44 -10.47
N GLU A 64 -3.92 28.94 -10.74
CA GLU A 64 -2.85 28.21 -11.43
C GLU A 64 -2.46 26.91 -10.72
N ASP A 65 -2.87 26.72 -9.46
CA ASP A 65 -2.52 25.58 -8.61
C ASP A 65 -3.51 24.40 -8.62
N ASN A 66 -4.62 24.47 -9.33
CA ASN A 66 -5.67 23.42 -9.29
C ASN A 66 -5.78 22.59 -10.57
N ASN A 67 -4.71 22.41 -11.31
CA ASN A 67 -4.69 21.42 -12.37
C ASN A 67 -4.76 20.01 -11.76
N LEU A 68 -5.95 19.39 -11.83
CA LEU A 68 -6.13 18.02 -11.37
C LEU A 68 -5.20 17.05 -12.10
N LEU A 69 -4.91 17.35 -13.37
CA LEU A 69 -4.19 16.44 -14.24
C LEU A 69 -3.55 17.15 -15.43
N ASN A 70 -2.24 17.07 -15.53
CA ASN A 70 -1.49 17.42 -16.73
C ASN A 70 -1.32 16.19 -17.59
N VAL A 71 -1.82 16.23 -18.81
CA VAL A 71 -1.90 15.09 -19.74
C VAL A 71 -1.04 15.37 -20.97
N SER A 72 -0.03 14.54 -21.17
CA SER A 72 0.80 14.63 -22.38
C SER A 72 -0.01 14.24 -23.63
N ASN A 73 -0.81 13.19 -23.54
CA ASN A 73 -1.61 12.65 -24.64
C ASN A 73 -3.01 12.26 -24.16
N LEU A 74 -4.00 13.00 -24.61
CA LEU A 74 -5.42 12.72 -24.41
C LEU A 74 -6.04 12.29 -25.73
N LYS A 75 -6.59 11.07 -25.79
CA LYS A 75 -7.39 10.60 -26.93
C LYS A 75 -8.87 10.74 -26.60
N ILE A 76 -9.60 11.43 -27.44
CA ILE A 76 -11.05 11.60 -27.34
C ILE A 76 -11.69 10.78 -28.46
N PHE A 77 -12.30 9.65 -28.13
CA PHE A 77 -12.98 8.80 -29.09
C PHE A 77 -14.33 9.42 -29.46
N ILE A 78 -14.58 9.50 -30.76
CA ILE A 78 -15.74 10.16 -31.33
C ILE A 78 -16.30 9.33 -32.48
N SER A 79 -17.60 9.42 -32.75
CA SER A 79 -18.21 8.75 -33.91
C SER A 79 -17.75 9.40 -35.23
N LEU A 80 -17.57 8.58 -36.26
CA LEU A 80 -17.24 9.11 -37.60
C LEU A 80 -18.27 10.13 -38.08
N ARG A 81 -19.55 9.87 -37.83
CA ARG A 81 -20.63 10.80 -38.15
C ARG A 81 -20.40 12.18 -37.58
N ASP A 82 -20.09 12.25 -36.27
CA ASP A 82 -19.88 13.54 -35.59
C ASP A 82 -18.63 14.27 -36.11
N ILE A 83 -17.59 13.51 -36.53
CA ILE A 83 -16.39 14.09 -37.14
C ILE A 83 -16.71 14.71 -38.48
N PHE A 84 -17.38 13.98 -39.38
CA PHE A 84 -17.74 14.49 -40.71
C PHE A 84 -18.70 15.65 -40.66
N LEU A 85 -19.69 15.62 -39.75
CA LEU A 85 -20.63 16.73 -39.52
C LEU A 85 -19.99 17.89 -38.74
N ARG A 86 -18.74 17.72 -38.25
CA ARG A 86 -18.03 18.71 -37.40
C ARG A 86 -18.86 19.16 -36.18
N SER A 87 -19.71 18.27 -35.69
CA SER A 87 -20.65 18.59 -34.60
C SER A 87 -19.99 18.46 -33.20
N PHE A 88 -19.06 17.52 -33.05
CA PHE A 88 -18.33 17.21 -31.80
C PHE A 88 -19.23 17.11 -30.56
N ASN A 89 -20.50 16.73 -30.72
CA ASN A 89 -21.49 16.77 -29.65
C ASN A 89 -21.41 15.55 -28.71
N ASN A 90 -21.09 14.37 -29.28
CA ASN A 90 -21.12 13.09 -28.58
C ASN A 90 -19.75 12.42 -28.58
N PHE A 91 -19.05 12.54 -27.51
CA PHE A 91 -17.83 11.76 -27.29
C PHE A 91 -18.19 10.39 -26.73
N ILE A 92 -17.52 9.35 -27.21
CA ILE A 92 -17.77 7.96 -26.83
C ILE A 92 -17.02 7.62 -25.54
N SER A 93 -15.74 7.96 -25.46
CA SER A 93 -14.86 7.72 -24.32
C SER A 93 -13.60 8.57 -24.41
N ILE A 94 -12.85 8.64 -23.34
CA ILE A 94 -11.49 9.21 -23.34
C ILE A 94 -10.47 8.21 -22.85
N GLU A 95 -9.26 8.33 -23.37
CA GLU A 95 -8.09 7.56 -22.96
C GLU A 95 -6.93 8.53 -22.67
N ILE A 96 -6.35 8.39 -21.48
CA ILE A 96 -5.24 9.18 -20.99
C ILE A 96 -4.08 8.22 -20.75
N SER A 97 -2.90 8.52 -21.27
CA SER A 97 -1.76 7.64 -21.15
C SER A 97 -0.52 8.37 -20.62
N ASN A 98 0.31 7.65 -19.86
CA ASN A 98 1.62 8.11 -19.38
C ASN A 98 1.55 9.43 -18.62
N SER A 99 0.57 9.59 -17.73
CA SER A 99 0.32 10.83 -17.00
C SER A 99 0.42 10.65 -15.50
N ASN A 100 0.71 11.73 -14.80
CA ASN A 100 0.71 11.77 -13.34
C ASN A 100 -0.65 12.27 -12.86
N LEU A 101 -1.28 11.52 -11.97
CA LEU A 101 -2.55 11.84 -11.32
C LEU A 101 -2.22 12.34 -9.91
N GLU A 102 -2.37 13.62 -9.66
CA GLU A 102 -2.03 14.22 -8.37
C GLU A 102 -3.30 14.57 -7.60
N PHE A 103 -3.47 13.98 -6.42
CA PHE A 103 -4.63 14.18 -5.57
C PHE A 103 -4.20 14.61 -4.18
N LYS A 104 -4.74 15.72 -3.69
CA LYS A 104 -4.68 16.05 -2.25
C LYS A 104 -5.73 15.24 -1.50
N LEU A 105 -5.44 14.85 -0.27
CA LEU A 105 -6.42 14.16 0.57
C LEU A 105 -7.71 14.99 0.76
N SER A 106 -7.59 16.32 0.80
CA SER A 106 -8.72 17.26 0.82
C SER A 106 -9.63 17.12 -0.40
N ASP A 107 -9.06 16.87 -1.57
CA ASP A 107 -9.76 16.87 -2.86
C ASP A 107 -10.53 15.57 -3.10
N LEU A 108 -10.21 14.50 -2.38
CA LEU A 108 -10.92 13.22 -2.51
C LEU A 108 -12.44 13.37 -2.35
N LYS A 109 -12.88 14.31 -1.54
CA LYS A 109 -14.29 14.62 -1.36
C LYS A 109 -14.90 15.24 -2.63
N GLU A 110 -14.22 16.20 -3.23
CA GLU A 110 -14.68 16.88 -4.45
C GLU A 110 -14.63 15.92 -5.64
N ILE A 111 -13.55 15.15 -5.80
CA ILE A 111 -13.39 14.11 -6.82
C ILE A 111 -14.53 13.10 -6.70
N ARG A 112 -14.81 12.63 -5.50
CA ARG A 112 -15.91 11.71 -5.24
C ARG A 112 -17.25 12.33 -5.65
N LYS A 113 -17.57 13.56 -5.21
CA LYS A 113 -18.79 14.29 -5.58
C LYS A 113 -18.90 14.43 -7.10
N HIS A 114 -17.78 14.67 -7.76
CA HIS A 114 -17.71 14.83 -9.20
C HIS A 114 -17.96 13.51 -9.94
N LEU A 115 -17.31 12.43 -9.56
CA LEU A 115 -17.53 11.08 -10.12
C LEU A 115 -18.99 10.61 -9.93
N TYR A 116 -19.70 11.15 -8.93
CA TYR A 116 -21.11 10.83 -8.71
C TYR A 116 -22.07 11.64 -9.57
N LYS A 117 -21.68 12.83 -10.02
CA LYS A 117 -22.56 13.75 -10.76
C LYS A 117 -22.77 13.40 -12.23
N SER A 118 -22.78 12.16 -12.65
CA SER A 118 -23.20 11.80 -14.01
C SER A 118 -22.18 11.91 -15.13
N ILE A 119 -20.99 11.35 -14.94
CA ILE A 119 -20.16 10.99 -16.07
C ILE A 119 -20.71 9.69 -16.64
N ASN A 120 -21.32 9.76 -17.81
CA ASN A 120 -21.94 8.58 -18.43
C ASN A 120 -20.95 7.83 -19.37
N ASN A 121 -19.88 8.49 -19.77
CA ASN A 121 -18.94 7.98 -20.75
C ASN A 121 -17.71 7.38 -20.09
N PRO A 122 -17.16 6.30 -20.64
CA PRO A 122 -15.96 5.65 -20.09
C PRO A 122 -14.74 6.58 -20.08
N ILE A 123 -13.97 6.50 -19.00
CA ILE A 123 -12.66 7.15 -18.88
C ILE A 123 -11.63 6.06 -18.58
N ILE A 124 -10.58 6.01 -19.39
CA ILE A 124 -9.52 5.02 -19.28
C ILE A 124 -8.19 5.73 -19.09
N PHE A 125 -7.43 5.30 -18.08
CA PHE A 125 -6.05 5.71 -17.90
C PHE A 125 -5.14 4.50 -18.08
N ASN A 126 -4.06 4.68 -18.85
CA ASN A 126 -3.07 3.64 -19.10
C ASN A 126 -1.68 4.11 -18.67
N ASN A 127 -0.96 3.27 -17.92
CA ASN A 127 0.40 3.53 -17.46
C ASN A 127 0.55 4.90 -16.75
N CYS A 128 -0.29 5.13 -15.74
CA CYS A 128 -0.29 6.37 -14.97
C CYS A 128 0.36 6.15 -13.60
N LYS A 129 0.82 7.24 -12.97
CA LYS A 129 1.24 7.23 -11.57
C LYS A 129 0.26 8.06 -10.77
N ILE A 130 -0.27 7.50 -9.68
CA ILE A 130 -1.14 8.20 -8.75
C ILE A 130 -0.26 8.72 -7.61
N PHE A 131 -0.31 10.02 -7.36
CA PHE A 131 0.34 10.68 -6.23
C PHE A 131 -0.74 11.15 -5.26
N ILE A 132 -0.71 10.64 -4.05
CA ILE A 132 -1.57 11.12 -2.98
C ILE A 132 -0.73 12.05 -2.10
N LYS A 133 -1.16 13.31 -2.00
CA LYS A 133 -0.48 14.37 -1.26
C LYS A 133 -1.25 14.76 -0.01
N ASN A 134 -0.55 15.26 1.02
CA ASN A 134 -1.17 15.96 2.14
C ASN A 134 -1.54 17.39 1.74
N ASN A 135 -2.08 18.17 2.69
CA ASN A 135 -2.43 19.57 2.42
C ASN A 135 -1.21 20.49 2.22
N ASN A 136 -0.03 20.05 2.65
CA ASN A 136 1.24 20.77 2.49
C ASN A 136 1.97 20.40 1.20
N GLU A 137 1.31 19.77 0.22
CA GLU A 137 1.85 19.28 -1.04
C GLU A 137 2.87 18.12 -0.91
N ASP A 138 3.08 17.59 0.30
CA ASP A 138 3.98 16.47 0.49
C ASP A 138 3.36 15.17 -0.02
N VAL A 139 4.10 14.40 -0.79
CA VAL A 139 3.65 13.11 -1.31
C VAL A 139 3.64 12.07 -0.19
N ILE A 140 2.47 11.52 0.13
CA ILE A 140 2.27 10.46 1.12
C ILE A 140 2.41 9.08 0.47
N ILE A 141 1.74 8.89 -0.67
CA ILE A 141 1.68 7.59 -1.37
C ILE A 141 1.89 7.83 -2.86
N ILE A 142 2.70 6.97 -3.47
CA ILE A 142 2.83 6.85 -4.91
C ILE A 142 2.33 5.45 -5.29
N SER A 143 1.40 5.39 -6.23
CA SER A 143 0.85 4.13 -6.73
C SER A 143 0.93 4.09 -8.26
N PRO A 144 1.89 3.34 -8.82
CA PRO A 144 1.87 3.07 -10.26
C PRO A 144 0.60 2.31 -10.64
N ALA A 145 -0.12 2.79 -11.64
CA ALA A 145 -1.33 2.17 -12.15
C ALA A 145 -1.15 1.79 -13.62
N LYS A 146 -1.14 0.49 -13.90
CA LYS A 146 -1.08 -0.02 -15.26
C LYS A 146 -2.34 0.36 -16.03
N LYS A 147 -3.50 0.26 -15.36
CA LYS A 147 -4.78 0.60 -15.95
C LYS A 147 -5.77 1.06 -14.89
N ILE A 148 -6.43 2.18 -15.17
CA ILE A 148 -7.61 2.63 -14.43
C ILE A 148 -8.76 2.74 -15.43
N ASN A 149 -9.93 2.23 -15.07
CA ASN A 149 -11.07 2.25 -15.94
C ASN A 149 -12.33 2.63 -15.15
N TYR A 150 -12.96 3.72 -15.55
CA TYR A 150 -14.27 4.13 -15.08
C TYR A 150 -15.30 3.90 -16.16
N LYS A 151 -16.38 3.18 -15.84
CA LYS A 151 -17.48 2.93 -16.76
C LYS A 151 -18.81 2.84 -16.03
N ILE A 152 -19.89 3.15 -16.75
CA ILE A 152 -21.26 2.93 -16.31
C ILE A 152 -21.88 1.82 -17.14
N ASN A 153 -22.48 0.85 -16.48
CA ASN A 153 -23.34 -0.10 -17.16
C ASN A 153 -24.69 0.57 -17.45
N THR A 154 -25.01 0.81 -18.72
CA THR A 154 -26.21 1.54 -19.14
C THR A 154 -27.50 0.83 -18.78
N LYS A 155 -27.50 -0.51 -18.69
CA LYS A 155 -28.67 -1.32 -18.34
C LYS A 155 -28.94 -1.30 -16.84
N THR A 156 -27.93 -1.58 -16.02
CA THR A 156 -28.05 -1.66 -14.55
C THR A 156 -27.80 -0.35 -13.84
N LYS A 157 -27.31 0.68 -14.56
CA LYS A 157 -26.88 1.97 -14.03
C LYS A 157 -25.84 1.84 -12.89
N ILE A 158 -25.09 0.74 -12.87
CA ILE A 158 -24.01 0.51 -11.92
C ILE A 158 -22.76 1.22 -12.45
N LYS A 159 -22.22 2.10 -11.61
CA LYS A 159 -20.90 2.71 -11.81
C LYS A 159 -19.84 1.73 -11.36
N ASN A 160 -18.87 1.49 -12.21
CA ASN A 160 -17.75 0.61 -11.95
C ASN A 160 -16.44 1.38 -12.15
N PHE A 161 -15.57 1.32 -11.14
CA PHE A 161 -14.24 1.90 -11.16
C PHE A 161 -13.22 0.80 -10.83
N THR A 162 -12.35 0.48 -11.78
CA THR A 162 -11.33 -0.56 -11.61
C THR A 162 -9.94 0.02 -11.69
N ILE A 163 -9.04 -0.47 -10.85
CA ILE A 163 -7.61 -0.15 -10.86
C ILE A 163 -6.84 -1.46 -10.93
N ASP A 164 -5.87 -1.52 -11.84
CA ASP A 164 -4.82 -2.53 -11.89
C ASP A 164 -3.51 -1.80 -11.66
N GLY A 165 -2.89 -1.99 -10.52
CA GLY A 165 -1.76 -1.17 -10.10
C GLY A 165 -0.92 -1.80 -9.00
N GLU A 166 -0.14 -0.94 -8.37
CA GLU A 166 0.79 -1.33 -7.33
C GLU A 166 0.77 -0.30 -6.20
N ILE A 167 0.83 -0.77 -4.96
CA ILE A 167 0.98 0.06 -3.77
C ILE A 167 1.96 -0.61 -2.82
N PHE A 168 2.99 0.12 -2.36
CA PHE A 168 4.06 -0.42 -1.51
C PHE A 168 4.65 -1.75 -2.03
N GLY A 169 4.88 -1.88 -3.36
CA GLY A 169 5.37 -3.10 -3.98
C GLY A 169 4.39 -4.24 -4.11
N LEU A 170 3.20 -4.05 -3.64
CA LEU A 170 2.15 -5.04 -3.72
C LEU A 170 1.31 -4.77 -4.97
N THR A 171 1.41 -5.66 -5.94
CA THR A 171 0.52 -5.59 -7.11
C THR A 171 -0.89 -5.97 -6.71
N PHE A 172 -1.85 -5.15 -7.13
CA PHE A 172 -3.25 -5.35 -6.80
C PHE A 172 -4.18 -5.06 -7.98
N LYS A 173 -5.35 -5.67 -7.91
CA LYS A 173 -6.51 -5.29 -8.71
C LYS A 173 -7.64 -4.87 -7.79
N SER A 174 -8.25 -3.74 -8.08
CA SER A 174 -9.34 -3.17 -7.32
C SER A 174 -10.57 -2.98 -8.20
N ASP A 175 -11.73 -3.35 -7.69
CA ASP A 175 -13.03 -3.20 -8.37
C ASP A 175 -14.03 -2.56 -7.40
N TRP A 176 -14.41 -1.33 -7.67
CA TRP A 176 -15.38 -0.58 -6.89
C TRP A 176 -16.68 -0.42 -7.67
N LYS A 177 -17.79 -0.83 -7.06
CA LYS A 177 -19.14 -0.76 -7.63
C LYS A 177 -20.08 0.04 -6.76
N ARG A 178 -20.92 0.85 -7.42
CA ARG A 178 -21.99 1.59 -6.76
C ARG A 178 -23.22 1.63 -7.64
N GLY A 179 -24.35 1.22 -7.08
CA GLY A 179 -25.64 1.25 -7.78
C GLY A 179 -26.25 2.65 -7.80
N TYR A 180 -27.02 2.95 -8.84
CA TYR A 180 -27.81 4.19 -8.93
C TYR A 180 -29.00 4.16 -7.94
N ASN A 181 -29.64 2.99 -7.82
CA ASN A 181 -30.84 2.83 -6.97
C ASN A 181 -30.50 2.84 -5.47
N ASN A 182 -29.28 2.47 -5.10
CA ASN A 182 -28.76 2.53 -3.72
C ASN A 182 -27.45 3.30 -3.66
N PRO A 183 -27.50 4.63 -3.83
CA PRO A 183 -26.29 5.44 -3.87
C PRO A 183 -25.56 5.51 -2.52
N GLU A 184 -26.20 5.07 -1.44
CA GLU A 184 -25.60 5.03 -0.11
C GLU A 184 -24.70 3.81 0.08
N ILE A 185 -24.86 2.75 -0.72
CA ILE A 185 -24.07 1.53 -0.59
C ILE A 185 -23.08 1.40 -1.73
N SER A 186 -21.84 1.09 -1.40
CA SER A 186 -20.83 0.69 -2.36
C SER A 186 -20.11 -0.59 -1.92
N THR A 187 -19.70 -1.37 -2.90
CA THR A 187 -18.85 -2.55 -2.69
C THR A 187 -17.49 -2.30 -3.32
N HIS A 188 -16.45 -2.78 -2.67
CA HIS A 188 -15.08 -2.62 -3.12
C HIS A 188 -14.30 -3.89 -2.89
N ASN A 189 -13.86 -4.53 -3.95
CA ASN A 189 -13.04 -5.74 -3.91
C ASN A 189 -11.61 -5.38 -4.25
N ILE A 190 -10.65 -5.92 -3.51
CA ILE A 190 -9.23 -5.78 -3.76
C ILE A 190 -8.61 -7.17 -3.75
N ASP A 191 -7.94 -7.52 -4.83
CA ASP A 191 -7.13 -8.73 -4.97
C ASP A 191 -5.65 -8.31 -4.95
N ILE A 192 -4.92 -8.70 -3.92
CA ILE A 192 -3.46 -8.52 -3.83
C ILE A 192 -2.83 -9.84 -4.22
N TYR A 193 -1.96 -9.84 -5.24
CA TYR A 193 -1.47 -11.08 -5.84
C TYR A 193 -0.33 -11.73 -5.07
N ASN A 194 0.53 -10.93 -4.45
CA ASN A 194 1.64 -11.44 -3.65
C ASN A 194 1.90 -10.54 -2.44
N PRO A 195 1.57 -10.99 -1.20
CA PRO A 195 0.93 -12.25 -0.87
C PRO A 195 -0.53 -12.32 -1.34
N ASN A 196 -1.08 -13.52 -1.55
CA ASN A 196 -2.45 -13.68 -2.01
C ASN A 196 -3.44 -13.29 -0.91
N ILE A 197 -3.96 -12.05 -0.99
CA ILE A 197 -4.94 -11.50 -0.03
C ILE A 197 -6.14 -11.01 -0.82
N PHE A 198 -7.32 -11.47 -0.43
CA PHE A 198 -8.59 -10.98 -0.95
C PHE A 198 -9.28 -10.10 0.09
N ILE A 199 -9.67 -8.89 -0.30
CA ILE A 199 -10.35 -7.93 0.57
C ILE A 199 -11.69 -7.55 -0.08
N ASN A 200 -12.78 -7.79 0.65
CA ASN A 200 -14.11 -7.37 0.24
C ASN A 200 -14.63 -6.34 1.25
N ASN A 201 -14.96 -5.16 0.75
CA ASN A 201 -15.50 -4.08 1.56
C ASN A 201 -16.93 -3.77 1.14
N THR A 202 -17.78 -3.53 2.12
CA THR A 202 -19.12 -2.95 1.91
C THR A 202 -19.23 -1.70 2.74
N PHE A 203 -19.42 -0.55 2.09
CA PHE A 203 -19.52 0.75 2.74
C PHE A 203 -20.93 1.29 2.64
N LYS A 204 -21.44 1.83 3.75
CA LYS A 204 -22.67 2.61 3.82
C LYS A 204 -22.34 4.06 4.17
N PHE A 205 -22.66 4.96 3.26
CA PHE A 205 -22.40 6.39 3.44
C PHE A 205 -23.56 7.05 4.20
N LYS A 206 -23.28 7.66 5.35
CA LYS A 206 -24.24 8.47 6.09
C LYS A 206 -24.41 9.84 5.43
N ASN A 207 -23.30 10.40 4.96
CA ASN A 207 -23.25 11.67 4.23
C ASN A 207 -21.96 11.73 3.39
N SER A 208 -21.66 12.90 2.82
CA SER A 208 -20.43 13.06 2.01
C SER A 208 -19.13 12.98 2.81
N LYS A 209 -19.18 13.08 4.14
CA LYS A 209 -17.99 13.11 5.01
C LYS A 209 -17.79 11.82 5.81
N ASN A 210 -18.87 11.09 6.09
CA ASN A 210 -18.85 9.97 7.02
C ASN A 210 -19.39 8.71 6.37
N PHE A 211 -18.72 7.60 6.58
CA PHE A 211 -19.22 6.27 6.19
C PHE A 211 -18.87 5.24 7.25
N ILE A 212 -19.64 4.19 7.28
CA ILE A 212 -19.37 2.97 8.03
C ILE A 212 -19.25 1.80 7.06
N GLY A 213 -18.44 0.83 7.38
CA GLY A 213 -18.23 -0.31 6.50
C GLY A 213 -17.88 -1.57 7.24
N GLN A 214 -18.05 -2.66 6.53
CA GLN A 214 -17.57 -3.97 6.92
C GLN A 214 -16.56 -4.45 5.88
N THR A 215 -15.43 -4.95 6.36
CA THR A 215 -14.35 -5.48 5.54
C THR A 215 -14.16 -6.95 5.87
N LYS A 216 -14.17 -7.78 4.85
CA LYS A 216 -13.81 -9.18 4.94
C LYS A 216 -12.46 -9.38 4.26
N ILE A 217 -11.49 -9.91 5.00
CA ILE A 217 -10.16 -10.22 4.49
C ILE A 217 -9.99 -11.73 4.51
N GLU A 218 -9.54 -12.29 3.39
CA GLU A 218 -9.18 -13.69 3.28
C GLU A 218 -7.67 -13.79 3.01
N TYR A 219 -6.94 -14.47 3.91
CA TYR A 219 -5.51 -14.68 3.83
C TYR A 219 -5.11 -16.02 4.42
N MET A 220 -4.33 -16.84 3.70
CA MET A 220 -3.85 -18.15 4.16
C MET A 220 -4.96 -19.05 4.76
N GLN A 221 -6.12 -19.12 4.13
CA GLN A 221 -7.32 -19.84 4.57
C GLN A 221 -8.06 -19.21 5.78
N ASP A 222 -7.54 -18.15 6.38
CA ASP A 222 -8.26 -17.40 7.40
C ASP A 222 -9.22 -16.40 6.77
N LYS A 223 -10.41 -16.33 7.35
CA LYS A 223 -11.43 -15.33 7.02
C LYS A 223 -11.61 -14.41 8.21
N MET A 224 -11.39 -13.13 7.99
CA MET A 224 -11.39 -12.11 9.04
C MET A 224 -12.39 -11.04 8.68
N ASN A 225 -13.16 -10.59 9.65
CA ASN A 225 -14.09 -9.48 9.47
C ASN A 225 -13.66 -8.31 10.33
N TYR A 226 -13.76 -7.10 9.77
CA TYR A 226 -13.41 -5.86 10.45
C TYR A 226 -14.50 -4.81 10.23
N ASN A 227 -14.68 -3.94 11.20
CA ASN A 227 -15.50 -2.75 11.05
C ASN A 227 -14.59 -1.58 10.65
N ILE A 228 -15.06 -0.78 9.69
CA ILE A 228 -14.40 0.46 9.27
C ILE A 228 -15.35 1.61 9.53
N ILE A 229 -14.85 2.64 10.18
CA ILE A 229 -15.57 3.90 10.41
C ILE A 229 -14.70 5.02 9.86
N PHE A 230 -15.27 5.83 8.99
CA PHE A 230 -14.64 7.06 8.55
C PHE A 230 -15.43 8.24 9.07
N GLU A 231 -14.80 9.05 9.89
CA GLU A 231 -15.38 10.22 10.52
C GLU A 231 -14.31 11.28 10.80
N ASN A 232 -14.60 12.55 10.53
CA ASN A 232 -13.72 13.68 10.86
C ASN A 232 -12.26 13.49 10.38
N ASN A 233 -12.06 13.05 9.14
CA ASN A 233 -10.75 12.74 8.54
C ASN A 233 -9.98 11.59 9.23
N THR A 234 -10.63 10.80 10.07
CA THR A 234 -10.04 9.62 10.70
C THR A 234 -10.70 8.36 10.15
N ILE A 235 -9.89 7.37 9.79
CA ILE A 235 -10.32 6.02 9.47
C ILE A 235 -10.01 5.14 10.67
N SER A 236 -11.03 4.55 11.28
CA SER A 236 -10.87 3.56 12.35
C SER A 236 -11.17 2.17 11.81
N ILE A 237 -10.28 1.22 12.04
CA ILE A 237 -10.41 -0.18 11.65
C ILE A 237 -10.35 -1.01 12.93
N THR A 238 -11.42 -1.75 13.24
CA THR A 238 -11.50 -2.52 14.48
C THR A 238 -11.98 -3.93 14.22
N SER A 239 -11.41 -4.89 14.94
CA SER A 239 -11.91 -6.25 14.98
C SER A 239 -13.19 -6.33 15.80
N PRO A 240 -14.25 -7.03 15.34
CA PRO A 240 -15.41 -7.31 16.17
C PRO A 240 -15.01 -8.09 17.43
N THR A 241 -15.61 -7.77 18.56
CA THR A 241 -15.32 -8.39 19.87
C THR A 241 -15.53 -9.91 19.92
N ILE A 242 -16.32 -10.45 18.97
CA ILE A 242 -16.69 -11.87 18.88
C ILE A 242 -15.72 -12.68 18.00
N ASN A 243 -14.71 -12.05 17.40
CA ASN A 243 -13.80 -12.74 16.48
C ASN A 243 -12.84 -13.68 17.23
N LYS A 244 -13.05 -14.99 17.05
CA LYS A 244 -12.06 -16.03 17.34
C LYS A 244 -10.97 -16.12 16.24
N THR A 245 -10.67 -15.01 15.55
CA THR A 245 -9.73 -15.02 14.45
C THR A 245 -8.28 -14.99 14.96
N ASN A 246 -7.40 -15.58 14.15
CA ASN A 246 -5.96 -15.56 14.44
C ASN A 246 -5.31 -14.19 14.23
N PHE A 247 -6.05 -13.25 13.63
CA PHE A 247 -5.60 -11.88 13.35
C PHE A 247 -6.63 -10.88 13.86
N ASN A 248 -6.21 -9.99 14.72
CA ASN A 248 -7.02 -8.85 15.17
C ASN A 248 -6.31 -7.56 14.82
N ILE A 249 -7.05 -6.60 14.28
CA ILE A 249 -6.57 -5.27 13.93
C ILE A 249 -7.35 -4.25 14.75
N ASP A 250 -6.63 -3.30 15.32
CA ASP A 250 -7.16 -2.09 15.92
C ASP A 250 -6.28 -0.92 15.46
N SER A 251 -6.80 -0.08 14.60
CA SER A 251 -6.00 0.95 13.94
C SER A 251 -6.82 2.21 13.71
N ASN A 252 -6.16 3.35 13.92
CA ASN A 252 -6.67 4.66 13.59
C ASN A 252 -5.70 5.36 12.62
N ILE A 253 -6.22 5.80 11.50
CA ILE A 253 -5.48 6.53 10.48
C ILE A 253 -6.04 7.94 10.42
N ASN A 254 -5.27 8.90 10.89
CA ASN A 254 -5.59 10.31 10.70
C ASN A 254 -5.11 10.73 9.31
N LEU A 255 -5.97 11.35 8.52
CA LEU A 255 -5.63 11.76 7.16
C LEU A 255 -5.03 13.18 7.09
N ASN A 256 -5.20 13.97 8.15
CA ASN A 256 -4.68 15.34 8.18
C ASN A 256 -4.33 15.80 9.61
N PRO A 257 -3.04 15.89 9.99
CA PRO A 257 -1.88 15.36 9.26
C PRO A 257 -1.94 13.83 9.13
N PHE A 258 -1.26 13.28 8.12
CA PHE A 258 -1.29 11.82 7.94
C PHE A 258 -0.50 11.12 9.05
N TYR A 259 -1.20 10.28 9.80
CA TYR A 259 -0.62 9.54 10.92
C TYR A 259 -1.32 8.21 11.13
N LEU A 260 -0.56 7.11 11.12
CA LEU A 260 -1.05 5.76 11.43
C LEU A 260 -0.78 5.43 12.91
N ASN A 261 -1.81 5.04 13.64
CA ASN A 261 -1.67 4.38 14.93
C ASN A 261 -2.38 3.02 14.85
N GLY A 262 -1.59 1.95 14.78
CA GLY A 262 -2.13 0.62 14.52
C GLY A 262 -1.60 -0.45 15.47
N GLU A 263 -2.48 -1.36 15.86
CA GLU A 263 -2.15 -2.58 16.56
C GLU A 263 -2.62 -3.80 15.76
N LEU A 264 -1.70 -4.73 15.48
CA LEU A 264 -1.96 -6.02 14.86
C LEU A 264 -1.65 -7.13 15.86
N SER A 265 -2.63 -7.91 16.27
CA SER A 265 -2.45 -9.09 17.11
C SER A 265 -2.56 -10.38 16.30
N ILE A 266 -1.55 -11.23 16.36
CA ILE A 266 -1.45 -12.49 15.62
C ILE A 266 -1.39 -13.65 16.62
N LYS A 267 -2.26 -14.68 16.40
CA LYS A 267 -2.32 -15.89 17.24
C LYS A 267 -2.14 -17.14 16.39
N ASN A 268 -1.55 -18.19 16.99
CA ASN A 268 -1.51 -19.56 16.43
C ASN A 268 -0.97 -19.68 14.99
N LYS A 269 -0.06 -18.78 14.54
CA LYS A 269 0.48 -18.80 13.17
C LYS A 269 2.00 -18.93 13.15
N LYS A 270 2.51 -19.42 12.02
CA LYS A 270 3.93 -19.36 11.70
C LYS A 270 4.27 -17.94 11.28
N VAL A 271 4.80 -17.16 12.21
CA VAL A 271 5.13 -15.73 12.04
C VAL A 271 6.13 -15.52 10.90
N GLU A 272 7.02 -16.47 10.66
CA GLU A 272 8.03 -16.42 9.60
C GLU A 272 7.42 -16.05 8.23
N LYS A 273 6.36 -16.77 7.83
CA LYS A 273 5.69 -16.49 6.54
C LYS A 273 5.00 -15.13 6.47
N ILE A 274 4.50 -14.63 7.60
CA ILE A 274 3.83 -13.33 7.66
C ILE A 274 4.87 -12.21 7.57
N ILE A 275 5.97 -12.34 8.32
CA ILE A 275 7.08 -11.38 8.28
C ILE A 275 7.68 -11.35 6.87
N ASP A 276 7.97 -12.52 6.29
CA ASP A 276 8.57 -12.61 4.96
C ASP A 276 7.66 -12.04 3.87
N ASN A 277 6.35 -12.24 3.95
CA ASN A 277 5.42 -11.83 2.89
C ASN A 277 4.90 -10.38 3.01
N ILE A 278 4.71 -9.88 4.22
CA ILE A 278 4.10 -8.55 4.42
C ILE A 278 5.14 -7.51 4.83
N LEU A 279 5.89 -7.78 5.90
CA LEU A 279 6.84 -6.79 6.41
C LEU A 279 8.02 -6.61 5.47
N ILE A 280 8.54 -7.69 4.87
CA ILE A 280 9.64 -7.59 3.92
C ILE A 280 9.23 -6.75 2.70
N ASN A 281 8.05 -6.99 2.13
CA ASN A 281 7.58 -6.19 1.01
C ASN A 281 7.36 -4.71 1.39
N LEU A 282 6.87 -4.41 2.58
CA LEU A 282 6.76 -3.04 3.07
C LEU A 282 8.12 -2.37 3.26
N PHE A 283 9.14 -3.13 3.67
CA PHE A 283 10.49 -2.60 3.91
C PHE A 283 11.38 -2.57 2.66
N LEU A 284 11.15 -3.46 1.69
CA LEU A 284 11.86 -3.48 0.41
C LEU A 284 11.52 -2.26 -0.45
N TYR A 285 10.41 -1.58 -0.15
CA TYR A 285 9.99 -0.48 -0.98
C TYR A 285 10.85 0.75 -0.79
N ASP A 286 11.23 1.29 -1.93
CA ASP A 286 12.17 2.38 -2.09
C ASP A 286 11.84 3.56 -1.15
N LYS A 287 12.89 4.15 -0.58
CA LYS A 287 12.88 5.35 0.29
C LYS A 287 11.98 6.49 -0.23
N ASN A 288 11.69 6.50 -1.53
CA ASN A 288 10.89 7.54 -2.18
C ASN A 288 9.38 7.39 -1.97
N TYR A 289 8.88 6.20 -1.59
CA TYR A 289 7.45 5.93 -1.51
C TYR A 289 6.85 6.07 -0.11
N LEU A 290 7.66 6.05 0.94
CA LEU A 290 7.20 6.28 2.32
C LEU A 290 7.32 7.76 2.76
N GLY A 291 7.49 8.68 1.83
CA GLY A 291 7.71 10.11 1.98
C GLY A 291 7.37 10.71 3.35
N ASN A 292 6.14 11.08 3.56
CA ASN A 292 5.62 11.68 4.79
C ASN A 292 4.67 10.75 5.54
N PHE A 293 4.89 9.43 5.42
CA PHE A 293 4.18 8.43 6.18
C PHE A 293 4.74 8.39 7.60
N ASN A 294 3.95 8.89 8.56
CA ASN A 294 4.30 8.88 9.97
C ASN A 294 3.35 7.98 10.73
N GLY A 295 3.84 7.29 11.76
CA GLY A 295 2.97 6.45 12.56
C GLY A 295 3.67 5.51 13.52
N ILE A 296 2.85 4.79 14.27
CA ILE A 296 3.25 3.71 15.15
C ILE A 296 2.48 2.45 14.73
N LEU A 297 3.19 1.36 14.53
CA LEU A 297 2.62 0.05 14.29
C LEU A 297 3.11 -0.92 15.37
N LYS A 298 2.20 -1.35 16.23
CA LYS A 298 2.45 -2.36 17.24
C LYS A 298 2.00 -3.72 16.76
N ILE A 299 2.90 -4.71 16.74
CA ILE A 299 2.60 -6.09 16.38
C ILE A 299 2.75 -6.97 17.60
N LYS A 300 1.67 -7.62 18.02
CA LYS A 300 1.63 -8.57 19.14
C LYS A 300 1.50 -9.99 18.63
N PHE A 301 2.34 -10.86 19.10
CA PHE A 301 2.33 -12.28 18.78
C PHE A 301 1.91 -13.07 20.03
N LYS A 302 0.89 -13.92 19.91
CA LYS A 302 0.40 -14.76 21.00
C LYS A 302 0.30 -16.22 20.55
N ASP A 303 0.70 -17.13 21.44
CA ASP A 303 0.57 -18.58 21.24
C ASP A 303 1.13 -19.04 19.88
N LEU A 304 2.35 -18.58 19.56
CA LEU A 304 2.97 -18.93 18.30
C LEU A 304 3.23 -20.44 18.22
N ASN A 305 2.95 -21.02 17.06
CA ASN A 305 3.31 -22.41 16.77
C ASN A 305 4.81 -22.50 16.43
N ASN A 306 5.65 -22.07 17.37
CA ASN A 306 7.11 -22.09 17.29
C ASN A 306 7.67 -22.80 18.51
N LYS A 307 8.73 -23.61 18.32
CA LYS A 307 9.34 -24.38 19.41
C LYS A 307 10.12 -23.53 20.40
N LEU A 308 10.51 -22.33 20.03
CA LEU A 308 11.37 -21.46 20.83
C LEU A 308 10.64 -20.20 21.30
N ILE A 309 10.00 -19.48 20.39
CA ILE A 309 9.29 -18.23 20.69
C ILE A 309 7.82 -18.53 20.95
N LYS A 310 7.33 -18.20 22.14
CA LYS A 310 5.94 -18.44 22.54
C LYS A 310 5.04 -17.23 22.25
N SER A 311 5.54 -16.06 22.57
CA SER A 311 4.84 -14.79 22.37
C SER A 311 5.85 -13.66 22.24
N GLY A 312 5.38 -12.50 21.82
CA GLY A 312 6.20 -11.31 21.74
C GLY A 312 5.42 -10.10 21.25
N GLU A 313 6.06 -8.96 21.29
CA GLU A 313 5.55 -7.72 20.69
C GLU A 313 6.70 -6.92 20.09
N ILE A 314 6.40 -6.20 19.03
CA ILE A 314 7.32 -5.28 18.35
C ILE A 314 6.57 -3.96 18.13
N ASP A 315 7.14 -2.87 18.60
CA ASP A 315 6.64 -1.51 18.32
C ASP A 315 7.53 -0.88 17.25
N PHE A 316 6.97 -0.64 16.07
CA PHE A 316 7.62 0.10 14.99
C PHE A 316 7.20 1.56 15.02
N ILE A 317 8.18 2.45 14.95
CA ILE A 317 7.96 3.86 14.67
C ILE A 317 8.35 4.12 13.22
N ILE A 318 7.43 4.69 12.47
CA ILE A 318 7.65 5.15 11.10
C ILE A 318 7.69 6.67 11.17
N ASN A 319 8.81 7.25 10.79
CA ASN A 319 8.99 8.69 10.78
C ASN A 319 9.87 9.09 9.60
N GLU A 320 9.34 9.92 8.71
CA GLU A 320 10.07 10.53 7.58
C GLU A 320 10.99 9.54 6.85
N LYS A 321 10.42 8.49 6.29
CA LYS A 321 11.16 7.44 5.54
C LYS A 321 12.05 6.51 6.38
N LYS A 322 12.01 6.63 7.71
CA LYS A 322 12.77 5.76 8.61
C LYS A 322 11.82 4.88 9.40
N ILE A 323 12.13 3.59 9.44
CA ILE A 323 11.43 2.64 10.28
C ILE A 323 12.41 2.15 11.35
N LYS A 324 12.01 2.28 12.61
CA LYS A 324 12.79 1.80 13.74
C LYS A 324 11.88 0.98 14.65
N SER A 325 12.39 -0.09 15.24
CA SER A 325 11.72 -0.66 16.40
C SER A 325 12.06 0.19 17.63
N GLN A 326 11.04 0.63 18.35
CA GLN A 326 11.24 1.28 19.63
C GLN A 326 11.44 0.24 20.72
N LYS A 327 10.66 -0.85 20.66
CA LYS A 327 10.72 -1.97 21.59
C LYS A 327 10.39 -3.26 20.85
N ALA A 328 11.12 -4.31 21.16
CA ALA A 328 10.78 -5.66 20.74
C ALA A 328 11.06 -6.61 21.91
N HIS A 329 10.04 -7.32 22.35
CA HIS A 329 10.10 -8.25 23.47
C HIS A 329 9.57 -9.61 23.02
N PHE A 330 10.34 -10.66 23.30
CA PHE A 330 9.91 -12.02 22.99
C PHE A 330 10.04 -12.91 24.24
N LYS A 331 9.02 -13.71 24.48
CA LYS A 331 9.03 -14.76 25.50
C LYS A 331 9.44 -16.08 24.84
N LEU A 332 10.53 -16.65 25.36
CA LEU A 332 11.07 -17.93 24.89
C LEU A 332 10.52 -19.05 25.78
N ASP A 333 9.37 -19.60 25.41
CA ASP A 333 8.68 -20.68 26.13
C ASP A 333 8.98 -20.71 27.64
N LYS A 334 9.67 -21.77 28.13
CA LYS A 334 10.09 -21.91 29.54
C LYS A 334 11.50 -21.39 29.82
N ILE A 335 12.19 -20.82 28.85
CA ILE A 335 13.61 -20.44 28.94
C ILE A 335 13.77 -19.08 29.62
N GLY A 336 12.99 -18.08 29.16
CA GLY A 336 13.13 -16.72 29.61
C GLY A 336 12.61 -15.72 28.60
N LYS A 337 13.21 -14.54 28.54
CA LYS A 337 12.77 -13.46 27.67
C LYS A 337 13.94 -12.80 26.96
N ILE A 338 13.67 -12.31 25.74
CA ILE A 338 14.63 -11.58 24.94
C ILE A 338 14.09 -10.17 24.66
N ASN A 339 14.91 -9.17 24.93
CA ASN A 339 14.67 -7.79 24.54
C ASN A 339 15.54 -7.47 23.34
N THR A 340 14.98 -6.82 22.35
CA THR A 340 15.64 -6.60 21.06
C THR A 340 15.42 -5.16 20.62
N GLU A 341 16.48 -4.51 20.16
CA GLU A 341 16.42 -3.27 19.40
C GLU A 341 16.69 -3.61 17.93
N ILE A 342 15.75 -3.31 17.05
CA ILE A 342 15.88 -3.62 15.62
C ILE A 342 16.11 -2.31 14.86
N ASN A 343 17.17 -2.27 14.09
CA ASN A 343 17.43 -1.23 13.11
C ASN A 343 17.48 -1.86 11.72
N TYR A 344 17.11 -1.09 10.75
CA TYR A 344 17.12 -1.50 9.37
C TYR A 344 18.01 -0.53 8.58
N ILE A 345 18.85 -1.06 7.72
CA ILE A 345 19.72 -0.31 6.83
C ILE A 345 19.38 -0.73 5.40
N ASN A 346 19.14 0.25 4.54
CA ASN A 346 19.04 0.04 3.10
C ASN A 346 20.25 0.71 2.46
N ASP A 347 21.15 -0.09 1.91
CA ASP A 347 22.32 0.35 1.19
C ASP A 347 22.19 -0.10 -0.27
N GLN A 348 21.88 0.85 -1.17
CA GLN A 348 21.75 0.65 -2.62
C GLN A 348 20.88 -0.55 -3.06
N GLY A 349 19.84 -0.86 -2.28
CA GLY A 349 18.94 -2.00 -2.54
C GLY A 349 19.25 -3.25 -1.73
N ASP A 350 20.40 -3.33 -1.07
CA ASP A 350 20.70 -4.36 -0.10
C ASP A 350 20.14 -3.97 1.27
N ILE A 351 19.08 -4.67 1.67
CA ILE A 351 18.44 -4.41 2.95
C ILE A 351 18.99 -5.35 4.00
N LYS A 352 19.51 -4.75 5.08
CA LYS A 352 20.02 -5.45 6.25
C LYS A 352 19.19 -5.15 7.48
N PHE A 353 18.76 -6.18 8.19
CA PHE A 353 18.27 -6.06 9.56
C PHE A 353 19.42 -6.22 10.53
N LEU A 354 19.60 -5.24 11.38
CA LEU A 354 20.54 -5.28 12.49
C LEU A 354 19.75 -5.29 13.79
N SER A 355 20.06 -6.21 14.70
CA SER A 355 19.44 -6.20 16.01
C SER A 355 20.45 -6.38 17.11
N LYS A 356 20.25 -5.61 18.21
CA LYS A 356 20.94 -5.77 19.48
C LYS A 356 20.03 -6.51 20.43
N ASN A 357 20.49 -7.64 20.93
CA ASN A 357 19.66 -8.57 21.68
C ASN A 357 20.19 -8.76 23.10
N HIS A 358 19.26 -8.78 24.04
CA HIS A 358 19.52 -9.12 25.44
C HIS A 358 18.60 -10.25 25.86
N LEU A 359 19.15 -11.46 25.95
CA LEU A 359 18.46 -12.64 26.44
C LEU A 359 18.66 -12.75 27.98
N HIS A 360 17.55 -12.70 28.72
CA HIS A 360 17.51 -13.00 30.12
C HIS A 360 17.03 -14.45 30.32
N ILE A 361 17.91 -15.30 30.90
CA ILE A 361 17.66 -16.71 31.13
C ILE A 361 17.02 -16.88 32.51
N GLU A 362 15.74 -17.23 32.57
CA GLU A 362 14.98 -17.47 33.78
C GLU A 362 15.10 -18.93 34.25
N ASN A 363 15.18 -19.86 33.26
CA ASN A 363 15.32 -21.28 33.54
C ASN A 363 16.52 -21.88 32.77
N TYR A 364 17.63 -22.04 33.45
CA TYR A 364 18.85 -22.56 32.87
C TYR A 364 18.76 -24.05 32.49
N ILE A 365 17.90 -24.83 33.19
CA ILE A 365 17.71 -26.26 32.88
C ILE A 365 17.05 -26.41 31.51
N GLU A 366 15.96 -25.68 31.24
CA GLU A 366 15.29 -25.71 29.96
C GLU A 366 16.16 -25.10 28.84
N PHE A 367 16.93 -24.05 29.14
CA PHE A 367 17.93 -23.53 28.20
C PHE A 367 18.96 -24.61 27.84
N ALA A 368 19.53 -25.28 28.85
CA ALA A 368 20.51 -26.35 28.67
C ALA A 368 19.96 -27.48 27.79
N LYS A 369 18.71 -27.89 28.02
CA LYS A 369 18.01 -28.92 27.27
C LYS A 369 17.77 -28.51 25.81
N VAL A 370 17.27 -27.31 25.59
CA VAL A 370 16.97 -26.82 24.23
C VAL A 370 18.23 -26.66 23.39
N PHE A 371 19.28 -26.08 23.96
CA PHE A 371 20.53 -25.80 23.26
C PHE A 371 21.60 -26.89 23.41
N GLN A 372 21.30 -27.95 24.16
CA GLN A 372 22.18 -29.10 24.37
C GLN A 372 23.55 -28.69 24.98
N VAL A 373 23.53 -27.83 25.96
CA VAL A 373 24.72 -27.36 26.71
C VAL A 373 24.75 -27.91 28.12
N SER A 374 25.93 -27.91 28.77
CA SER A 374 26.05 -28.37 30.14
C SER A 374 25.24 -27.46 31.14
N SER A 375 24.32 -28.05 31.89
CA SER A 375 23.54 -27.32 32.90
C SER A 375 24.40 -26.70 33.98
N LYS A 376 25.52 -27.35 34.34
CA LYS A 376 26.49 -26.83 35.34
C LYS A 376 27.14 -25.52 34.84
N LYS A 377 27.49 -25.45 33.57
CA LYS A 377 28.11 -24.24 32.98
C LYS A 377 27.09 -23.11 32.82
N ILE A 378 25.89 -23.42 32.33
CA ILE A 378 24.85 -22.40 32.10
C ILE A 378 24.24 -21.85 33.38
N LYS A 379 24.27 -22.58 34.52
CA LYS A 379 23.74 -22.12 35.82
C LYS A 379 24.30 -20.76 36.26
N LYS A 380 25.51 -20.43 35.83
CA LYS A 380 26.18 -19.16 36.14
C LYS A 380 25.83 -18.03 35.15
N ILE A 381 25.11 -18.34 34.09
CA ILE A 381 24.78 -17.38 33.02
C ILE A 381 23.32 -16.95 33.19
N LYS A 382 23.11 -15.70 33.55
CA LYS A 382 21.78 -15.09 33.64
C LYS A 382 21.44 -14.25 32.41
N ASN A 383 22.44 -13.59 31.85
CA ASN A 383 22.27 -12.66 30.75
C ASN A 383 23.22 -12.97 29.61
N LEU A 384 22.69 -12.94 28.40
CA LEU A 384 23.45 -13.11 27.16
C LEU A 384 23.12 -11.96 26.21
N TYR A 385 24.12 -11.19 25.80
CA TYR A 385 24.00 -10.11 24.83
C TYR A 385 24.65 -10.54 23.54
N PHE A 386 24.02 -10.20 22.40
CA PHE A 386 24.54 -10.50 21.08
C PHE A 386 23.89 -9.64 20.02
N ASP A 387 24.60 -9.39 18.95
CA ASP A 387 24.09 -8.71 17.78
C ASP A 387 23.73 -9.75 16.71
N LEU A 388 22.62 -9.48 15.99
CA LEU A 388 22.23 -10.26 14.82
C LEU A 388 22.22 -9.35 13.60
N GLU A 389 22.72 -9.89 12.49
CA GLU A 389 22.62 -9.28 11.16
C GLU A 389 22.00 -10.28 10.20
N LYS A 390 21.00 -9.82 9.43
CA LYS A 390 20.36 -10.61 8.38
C LYS A 390 20.14 -9.76 7.16
N ASN A 391 20.71 -10.17 6.03
CA ASN A 391 20.39 -9.61 4.72
C ASN A 391 19.05 -10.19 4.24
N ILE A 392 18.16 -9.32 3.73
CA ILE A 392 16.91 -9.77 3.10
C ILE A 392 17.25 -10.55 1.83
N GLY A 393 16.57 -11.70 1.65
CA GLY A 393 16.90 -12.63 0.56
C GLY A 393 17.96 -13.66 0.91
N SER A 394 18.80 -13.43 1.94
CA SER A 394 19.73 -14.43 2.45
C SER A 394 19.03 -15.38 3.44
N LYS A 395 19.39 -16.67 3.36
CA LYS A 395 18.99 -17.66 4.39
C LYS A 395 19.87 -17.59 5.63
N ASN A 396 20.97 -16.86 5.57
CA ASN A 396 21.99 -16.84 6.61
C ASN A 396 21.74 -15.71 7.59
N LEU A 397 21.90 -16.02 8.87
CA LEU A 397 21.85 -15.07 9.98
C LEU A 397 23.25 -15.01 10.59
N LEU A 398 23.80 -13.82 10.76
CA LEU A 398 25.11 -13.62 11.40
C LEU A 398 24.90 -13.22 12.86
N ILE A 399 25.64 -13.85 13.76
CA ILE A 399 25.68 -13.53 15.18
C ILE A 399 27.05 -12.99 15.53
N SER A 400 27.11 -11.86 16.20
CA SER A 400 28.36 -11.21 16.61
C SER A 400 28.24 -10.53 17.99
N ASN A 401 29.32 -9.92 18.47
CA ASN A 401 29.40 -9.12 19.68
C ASN A 401 28.85 -9.80 20.96
N ILE A 402 29.15 -11.09 21.13
CA ILE A 402 28.61 -11.90 22.20
C ILE A 402 29.24 -11.54 23.54
N LYS A 403 28.39 -11.25 24.57
CA LYS A 403 28.80 -10.96 25.95
C LYS A 403 27.97 -11.81 26.93
N ILE A 404 28.61 -12.34 27.91
CA ILE A 404 28.00 -13.19 28.97
C ILE A 404 28.05 -12.44 30.30
N ASN A 405 26.89 -12.22 30.98
CA ASN A 405 26.77 -11.53 32.24
C ASN A 405 27.54 -10.18 32.30
N ASN A 406 27.48 -9.39 31.25
CA ASN A 406 28.25 -8.15 31.04
C ASN A 406 29.79 -8.31 30.97
N LEU A 407 30.30 -9.52 31.10
CA LEU A 407 31.73 -9.79 30.95
C LEU A 407 32.06 -9.93 29.44
N LYS A 408 33.07 -9.18 29.01
CA LYS A 408 33.60 -9.31 27.67
C LYS A 408 34.55 -10.53 27.65
N LYS A 409 34.16 -11.64 27.05
CA LYS A 409 35.13 -12.67 26.66
C LYS A 409 35.86 -12.15 25.42
N LYS A 410 37.11 -11.74 25.58
CA LYS A 410 37.94 -11.18 24.47
C LYS A 410 37.97 -12.09 23.22
N GLU A 411 37.92 -13.41 23.41
CA GLU A 411 37.95 -14.40 22.35
C GLU A 411 36.69 -14.46 21.48
N LEU A 412 35.52 -13.99 21.97
CA LEU A 412 34.24 -14.05 21.29
C LEU A 412 33.84 -12.72 20.64
N GLN A 413 34.55 -11.61 20.92
CA GLN A 413 34.14 -10.27 20.48
C GLN A 413 34.26 -10.06 18.96
N ASN A 414 35.18 -10.77 18.30
CA ASN A 414 35.43 -10.62 16.88
C ASN A 414 34.98 -11.85 16.05
N GLN A 415 34.31 -12.81 16.71
CA GLN A 415 33.82 -13.98 15.99
C GLN A 415 32.44 -13.70 15.40
N ILE A 416 32.29 -14.06 14.12
CA ILE A 416 31.02 -14.01 13.40
C ILE A 416 30.57 -15.45 13.18
N PHE A 417 29.38 -15.77 13.69
CA PHE A 417 28.79 -17.10 13.53
C PHE A 417 27.66 -17.05 12.49
N GLU A 418 27.80 -17.84 11.44
CA GLU A 418 26.75 -17.97 10.43
C GLU A 418 25.75 -19.06 10.84
N VAL A 419 24.46 -18.69 10.95
CA VAL A 419 23.39 -19.61 11.34
C VAL A 419 22.47 -19.87 10.15
N LYS A 420 22.46 -21.12 9.67
CA LYS A 420 21.59 -21.60 8.58
C LYS A 420 20.34 -22.34 9.08
N ASN A 421 20.42 -22.94 10.26
CA ASN A 421 19.35 -23.72 10.87
C ASN A 421 19.55 -23.85 12.39
N ILE A 422 18.56 -24.46 13.07
CA ILE A 422 18.58 -24.65 14.53
C ILE A 422 19.76 -25.51 15.03
N GLN A 423 20.26 -26.43 14.20
CA GLN A 423 21.41 -27.29 14.58
C GLN A 423 22.69 -26.49 14.57
N ASN A 424 22.92 -25.64 13.58
CA ASN A 424 24.04 -24.69 13.57
C ASN A 424 23.99 -23.77 14.77
N LEU A 425 22.80 -23.18 15.06
CA LEU A 425 22.62 -22.33 16.23
C LEU A 425 23.01 -23.05 17.52
N ARG A 426 22.58 -24.29 17.73
CA ARG A 426 22.96 -25.13 18.89
C ARG A 426 24.46 -25.36 18.95
N SER A 427 25.11 -25.62 17.82
CA SER A 427 26.56 -25.80 17.75
C SER A 427 27.30 -24.53 18.19
N HIS A 428 26.91 -23.39 17.67
CA HIS A 428 27.52 -22.10 18.03
C HIS A 428 27.28 -21.74 19.49
N ILE A 429 26.09 -21.95 20.02
CA ILE A 429 25.80 -21.71 21.45
C ILE A 429 26.66 -22.64 22.33
N ARG A 430 26.90 -23.89 21.93
CA ARG A 430 27.80 -24.76 22.63
C ARG A 430 29.26 -24.25 22.65
N GLN A 431 29.76 -23.75 21.52
CA GLN A 431 31.09 -23.12 21.45
C GLN A 431 31.20 -21.87 22.33
N ILE A 432 30.14 -21.06 22.39
CA ILE A 432 30.10 -19.83 23.20
C ILE A 432 30.10 -20.12 24.69
N ILE A 433 29.44 -21.20 25.12
CA ILE A 433 29.22 -21.53 26.53
C ILE A 433 30.30 -22.46 27.08
N ASN A 434 30.83 -23.32 26.26
CA ASN A 434 31.89 -24.27 26.62
C ASN A 434 33.26 -23.63 26.66
#